data_02f745ae3c55ea49c0cda3473f2f778d
#
_entry.id   02f745ae3c55ea49c0cda3473f2f778d
#
_cell.length_a   1.000
_cell.length_b   1.000
_cell.length_c   1.000
_cell.angle_alpha   90.00
_cell.angle_beta   90.00
_cell.angle_gamma   90.00
#
_symmetry.space_group_name_H-M   'P 1'
#
loop_
_entity.id
_entity.type
_entity.pdbx_description
1 polymer ?
#
loop_
_entity_poly.entity_id
_entity_poly.type
_entity_poly.pdbx_seq_one_letter_code
_entity_poly.pdbx_strand_id
1 'polypeptide(L)'
;MSNYDKNLDKNNANFVPLTPLSFLQRAKDIYPNYEALVYEDRKYTWSEIYKRCTKFASALEKIGIRKGDTVSFLAFNTPEIFEAHYSVPMTGGVLNTCLLYTSPSPRDKRQSRMPSSA
;
A
#
# COMPACT_ATOMS: atom_id res chain seq x y z
N MET A 1 -24.82 -11.16 27.76
CA MET A 1 -23.87 -10.13 27.36
C MET A 1 -22.85 -9.90 28.45
N SER A 2 -21.61 -9.84 28.11
CA SER A 2 -20.58 -9.71 29.11
C SER A 2 -20.47 -8.26 29.58
N ASN A 3 -19.87 -8.08 30.76
CA ASN A 3 -19.62 -6.74 31.28
C ASN A 3 -18.67 -5.93 30.40
N TYR A 4 -17.94 -6.58 29.54
CA TYR A 4 -17.00 -5.93 28.65
C TYR A 4 -17.68 -5.17 27.51
N ASP A 5 -18.98 -5.43 27.31
CA ASP A 5 -19.70 -4.76 26.22
C ASP A 5 -20.54 -3.59 26.72
N LYS A 6 -20.59 -3.37 28.01
CA LYS A 6 -21.42 -2.29 28.55
C LYS A 6 -20.71 -0.95 28.42
N ASN A 7 -21.44 0.04 27.93
CA ASN A 7 -20.93 1.39 27.80
C ASN A 7 -19.68 1.50 26.91
N LEU A 8 -19.53 0.57 26.00
CA LEU A 8 -18.39 0.54 25.08
C LEU A 8 -18.83 0.69 23.65
N ASP A 9 -19.83 1.54 23.43
CA ASP A 9 -20.25 1.86 22.07
C ASP A 9 -19.10 2.49 21.31
N LYS A 10 -19.07 2.23 20.00
CA LYS A 10 -18.02 2.76 19.16
C LYS A 10 -18.09 4.28 19.10
N ASN A 11 -16.98 4.91 19.41
CA ASN A 11 -16.85 6.36 19.31
C ASN A 11 -15.38 6.69 19.00
N ASN A 12 -15.11 7.98 18.83
CA ASN A 12 -13.76 8.40 18.44
C ASN A 12 -12.69 8.11 19.50
N ALA A 13 -13.08 7.86 20.73
CA ALA A 13 -12.13 7.61 21.81
C ALA A 13 -11.75 6.13 21.92
N ASN A 14 -12.66 5.23 21.57
CA ASN A 14 -12.43 3.80 21.79
C ASN A 14 -12.49 2.92 20.55
N PHE A 15 -12.63 3.51 19.39
CA PHE A 15 -12.75 2.73 18.16
C PHE A 15 -12.08 3.41 16.99
N VAL A 16 -11.24 2.67 16.30
CA VAL A 16 -10.62 3.09 15.04
C VAL A 16 -10.66 1.90 14.10
N PRO A 17 -11.23 2.04 12.89
CA PRO A 17 -11.20 0.94 11.94
C PRO A 17 -9.77 0.55 11.60
N LEU A 18 -9.50 -0.75 11.54
CA LEU A 18 -8.20 -1.24 11.12
C LEU A 18 -8.11 -1.18 9.61
N THR A 19 -7.08 -0.52 9.12
CA THR A 19 -6.80 -0.43 7.69
C THR A 19 -5.31 -0.68 7.46
N PRO A 20 -4.90 -1.04 6.26
CA PRO A 20 -3.47 -1.15 5.96
C PRO A 20 -2.70 0.12 6.31
N LEU A 21 -3.34 1.29 6.16
CA LEU A 21 -2.70 2.57 6.46
C LEU A 21 -2.42 2.73 7.95
N SER A 22 -3.34 2.28 8.80
CA SER A 22 -3.13 2.36 10.25
C SER A 22 -1.99 1.42 10.68
N PHE A 23 -1.84 0.28 10.04
CA PHE A 23 -0.72 -0.62 10.31
C PHE A 23 0.62 0.00 9.88
N LEU A 24 0.65 0.67 8.75
CA LEU A 24 1.85 1.37 8.31
C LEU A 24 2.24 2.44 9.31
N GLN A 25 1.29 3.24 9.76
CA GLN A 25 1.54 4.28 10.74
C GLN A 25 2.03 3.68 12.06
N ARG A 26 1.41 2.60 12.50
CA ARG A 26 1.82 1.92 13.71
C ARG A 26 3.26 1.40 13.62
N ALA A 27 3.61 0.80 12.49
CA ALA A 27 4.96 0.30 12.28
C ALA A 27 5.97 1.44 12.33
N LYS A 28 5.64 2.57 11.73
CA LYS A 28 6.49 3.74 11.76
C LYS A 28 6.65 4.30 13.18
N ASP A 29 5.59 4.31 13.96
CA ASP A 29 5.61 4.86 15.30
C ASP A 29 6.37 3.97 16.29
N ILE A 30 6.22 2.65 16.15
CA ILE A 30 6.79 1.69 17.10
C ILE A 30 8.18 1.22 16.66
N TYR A 31 8.36 1.00 15.37
CA TYR A 31 9.59 0.43 14.82
C TYR A 31 10.20 1.30 13.73
N PRO A 32 10.39 2.60 13.98
CA PRO A 32 10.81 3.51 12.89
C PRO A 32 12.14 3.14 12.25
N ASN A 33 13.04 2.54 13.02
CA ASN A 33 14.40 2.25 12.53
C ASN A 33 14.59 0.82 12.08
N TYR A 34 13.55 -0.01 12.12
CA TYR A 34 13.65 -1.38 11.65
C TYR A 34 13.53 -1.40 10.13
N GLU A 35 14.21 -2.36 9.51
CA GLU A 35 14.10 -2.54 8.07
C GLU A 35 12.69 -2.99 7.70
N ALA A 36 12.09 -2.22 6.82
CA ALA A 36 10.74 -2.51 6.33
C ALA A 36 10.77 -3.18 4.96
N LEU A 37 11.77 -2.84 4.16
CA LEU A 37 11.81 -3.28 2.78
C LEU A 37 13.26 -3.41 2.35
N VAL A 38 13.56 -4.52 1.72
CA VAL A 38 14.88 -4.76 1.12
C VAL A 38 14.66 -5.17 -0.33
N TYR A 39 15.32 -4.45 -1.22
CA TYR A 39 15.26 -4.76 -2.65
C TYR A 39 16.66 -4.53 -3.24
N GLU A 40 17.33 -5.62 -3.57
CA GLU A 40 18.71 -5.57 -4.05
C GLU A 40 19.58 -4.79 -3.06
N ASP A 41 20.16 -3.67 -3.50
CA ASP A 41 21.00 -2.84 -2.64
C ASP A 41 20.21 -1.82 -1.85
N ARG A 42 18.91 -1.71 -2.10
CA ARG A 42 18.08 -0.68 -1.50
C ARG A 42 17.43 -1.23 -0.24
N LYS A 43 17.60 -0.52 0.85
CA LYS A 43 16.99 -0.86 2.14
C LYS A 43 16.30 0.35 2.69
N TYR A 44 15.11 0.16 3.18
CA TYR A 44 14.32 1.24 3.75
C TYR A 44 13.80 0.82 5.12
N THR A 45 13.84 1.76 6.06
CA THR A 45 13.22 1.58 7.37
C THR A 45 11.74 1.93 7.28
N TRP A 46 10.99 1.59 8.32
CA TRP A 46 9.57 1.96 8.35
C TRP A 46 9.39 3.47 8.30
N SER A 47 10.26 4.23 8.96
CA SER A 47 10.20 5.68 8.90
C SER A 47 10.40 6.20 7.48
N GLU A 48 11.36 5.64 6.78
CA GLU A 48 11.62 6.02 5.39
C GLU A 48 10.48 5.65 4.46
N ILE A 49 9.95 4.44 4.61
CA ILE A 49 8.81 4.00 3.79
C ILE A 49 7.61 4.91 4.03
N TYR A 50 7.34 5.25 5.28
CA TYR A 50 6.22 6.14 5.59
C TYR A 50 6.38 7.50 4.93
N LYS A 51 7.58 8.08 5.01
CA LYS A 51 7.85 9.37 4.35
C LYS A 51 7.68 9.29 2.83
N ARG A 52 8.18 8.24 2.23
CA ARG A 52 8.06 8.06 0.79
C ARG A 52 6.61 7.90 0.38
N CYS A 53 5.84 7.13 1.12
CA CYS A 53 4.42 6.94 0.83
C CYS A 53 3.64 8.24 0.96
N THR A 54 3.91 9.02 1.99
CA THR A 54 3.20 10.30 2.17
C THR A 54 3.56 11.31 1.09
N LYS A 55 4.82 11.34 0.66
CA LYS A 55 5.24 12.21 -0.44
C LYS A 55 4.57 11.82 -1.74
N PHE A 56 4.49 10.53 -2.01
CA PHE A 56 3.85 10.04 -3.22
C PHE A 56 2.36 10.35 -3.19
N ALA A 57 1.69 10.13 -2.06
CA ALA A 57 0.28 10.47 -1.92
C ALA A 57 0.06 11.97 -2.17
N SER A 58 0.92 12.81 -1.63
CA SER A 58 0.84 14.25 -1.84
C SER A 58 0.99 14.61 -3.32
N ALA A 59 1.92 13.95 -4.01
CA ALA A 59 2.11 14.17 -5.44
C ALA A 59 0.87 13.76 -6.23
N LEU A 60 0.26 12.64 -5.88
CA LEU A 60 -0.97 12.18 -6.53
C LEU A 60 -2.10 13.17 -6.35
N GLU A 61 -2.24 13.73 -5.16
CA GLU A 61 -3.26 14.74 -4.92
C GLU A 61 -3.03 15.99 -5.76
N LYS A 62 -1.77 16.39 -5.92
CA LYS A 62 -1.44 17.57 -6.73
C LYS A 62 -1.80 17.39 -8.19
N ILE A 63 -1.71 16.18 -8.71
CA ILE A 63 -2.10 15.94 -10.11
C ILE A 63 -3.59 15.69 -10.28
N GLY A 64 -4.35 15.72 -9.19
CA GLY A 64 -5.80 15.69 -9.28
C GLY A 64 -6.49 14.42 -8.86
N ILE A 65 -5.77 13.47 -8.27
CA ILE A 65 -6.39 12.23 -7.80
C ILE A 65 -7.27 12.53 -6.58
N ARG A 66 -8.49 12.02 -6.62
CA ARG A 66 -9.48 12.23 -5.58
C ARG A 66 -10.04 10.89 -5.10
N LYS A 67 -10.80 10.93 -4.03
CA LYS A 67 -11.48 9.75 -3.50
C LYS A 67 -12.30 9.08 -4.59
N GLY A 68 -12.12 7.79 -4.73
CA GLY A 68 -12.84 7.00 -5.73
C GLY A 68 -12.17 6.90 -7.08
N ASP A 69 -11.15 7.70 -7.34
CA ASP A 69 -10.41 7.59 -8.59
C ASP A 69 -9.55 6.32 -8.58
N THR A 70 -9.33 5.78 -9.76
CA THR A 70 -8.48 4.60 -9.93
C THR A 70 -7.12 5.02 -10.46
N VAL A 71 -6.07 4.56 -9.80
CA VAL A 71 -4.70 4.78 -10.25
C VAL A 71 -4.14 3.43 -10.69
N SER A 72 -3.81 3.32 -11.97
CA SER A 72 -3.18 2.12 -12.50
C SER A 72 -1.67 2.29 -12.43
N PHE A 73 -1.02 1.30 -11.85
CA PHE A 73 0.42 1.36 -11.63
C PHE A 73 1.07 0.19 -12.36
N LEU A 74 1.79 0.50 -13.43
CA LEU A 74 2.48 -0.49 -14.24
C LEU A 74 3.95 -0.51 -13.86
N ALA A 75 4.39 -1.57 -13.22
CA ALA A 75 5.76 -1.64 -12.75
C ALA A 75 6.20 -3.08 -12.52
N PHE A 76 7.50 -3.28 -12.44
CA PHE A 76 8.04 -4.50 -11.91
C PHE A 76 7.80 -4.55 -10.41
N ASN A 77 8.09 -5.69 -9.80
CA ASN A 77 7.89 -5.87 -8.38
C ASN A 77 9.01 -5.17 -7.60
N THR A 78 8.92 -3.88 -7.50
CA THR A 78 9.94 -2.99 -6.94
C THR A 78 9.39 -2.27 -5.71
N PRO A 79 10.24 -1.55 -4.95
CA PRO A 79 9.77 -0.76 -3.82
C PRO A 79 8.66 0.21 -4.18
N GLU A 80 8.69 0.76 -5.39
CA GLU A 80 7.71 1.73 -5.83
C GLU A 80 6.30 1.16 -5.86
N ILE A 81 6.13 -0.07 -6.34
CA ILE A 81 4.81 -0.68 -6.37
C ILE A 81 4.34 -1.06 -4.95
N PHE A 82 5.27 -1.44 -4.09
CA PHE A 82 4.96 -1.68 -2.69
C PHE A 82 4.43 -0.40 -2.04
N GLU A 83 5.11 0.70 -2.28
CA GLU A 83 4.71 2.00 -1.75
C GLU A 83 3.35 2.45 -2.29
N ALA A 84 3.05 2.13 -3.54
CA ALA A 84 1.78 2.49 -4.15
C ALA A 84 0.59 1.86 -3.42
N HIS A 85 0.79 0.69 -2.81
CA HIS A 85 -0.27 0.04 -2.04
C HIS A 85 -0.70 0.85 -0.82
N TYR A 86 0.12 1.78 -0.37
CA TYR A 86 -0.21 2.68 0.73
C TYR A 86 -0.53 4.08 0.23
N SER A 87 0.25 4.59 -0.70
CA SER A 87 0.09 5.97 -1.14
C SER A 87 -1.20 6.21 -1.90
N VAL A 88 -1.62 5.29 -2.76
CA VAL A 88 -2.88 5.46 -3.47
C VAL A 88 -4.07 5.44 -2.51
N PRO A 89 -4.19 4.46 -1.60
CA PRO A 89 -5.26 4.52 -0.60
C PRO A 89 -5.22 5.76 0.29
N MET A 90 -4.06 6.33 0.54
CA MET A 90 -3.96 7.56 1.34
C MET A 90 -4.72 8.72 0.70
N THR A 91 -4.84 8.73 -0.62
CA THR A 91 -5.63 9.76 -1.33
C THR A 91 -7.10 9.41 -1.38
N GLY A 92 -7.50 8.24 -0.92
CA GLY A 92 -8.85 7.73 -1.11
C GLY A 92 -9.06 7.07 -2.46
N GLY A 93 -8.01 6.97 -3.26
CA GLY A 93 -8.09 6.32 -4.56
C GLY A 93 -8.05 4.80 -4.48
N VAL A 94 -8.28 4.18 -5.60
CA VAL A 94 -8.24 2.72 -5.76
C VAL A 94 -7.02 2.37 -6.58
N LEU A 95 -6.20 1.47 -6.06
CA LEU A 95 -5.01 1.03 -6.77
C LEU A 95 -5.35 -0.15 -7.68
N ASN A 96 -4.95 -0.02 -8.93
CA ASN A 96 -5.01 -1.11 -9.90
C ASN A 96 -3.57 -1.48 -10.27
N THR A 97 -3.10 -2.59 -9.75
CA THR A 97 -1.72 -3.01 -10.01
C THR A 97 -1.64 -3.81 -11.28
N CYS A 98 -0.60 -3.51 -12.06
CA CYS A 98 -0.32 -4.21 -13.28
C CYS A 98 1.17 -4.50 -13.30
N LEU A 99 1.53 -5.74 -13.02
CA LEU A 99 2.94 -6.09 -12.90
C LEU A 99 3.57 -6.37 -14.24
N LEU A 100 4.72 -5.80 -14.45
CA LEU A 100 5.60 -6.22 -15.53
C LEU A 100 6.47 -7.33 -14.94
N TYR A 101 6.03 -8.56 -15.08
CA TYR A 101 6.75 -9.62 -14.42
C TYR A 101 7.87 -10.17 -15.29
N THR A 102 8.84 -10.78 -14.66
CA THR A 102 10.02 -11.24 -15.34
C THR A 102 10.18 -12.74 -15.27
N SER A 103 9.54 -13.39 -14.33
CA SER A 103 9.65 -14.83 -14.17
C SER A 103 8.30 -15.47 -14.37
N PRO A 104 8.12 -16.28 -15.41
CA PRO A 104 6.83 -16.88 -15.61
C PRO A 104 6.56 -17.97 -14.59
N SER A 105 5.35 -18.02 -14.09
CA SER A 105 4.80 -19.16 -13.41
C SER A 105 3.94 -19.91 -14.42
N PRO A 106 3.52 -21.14 -14.15
CA PRO A 106 2.61 -21.84 -15.05
C PRO A 106 1.34 -21.04 -15.35
N ARG A 107 0.85 -20.32 -14.37
CA ARG A 107 -0.33 -19.50 -14.56
C ARG A 107 -0.05 -18.30 -15.44
N ASP A 108 1.07 -17.65 -15.21
CA ASP A 108 1.45 -16.48 -15.99
C ASP A 108 1.76 -16.84 -17.43
N LYS A 109 2.33 -18.00 -17.66
CA LYS A 109 2.58 -18.47 -19.01
C LYS A 109 1.30 -18.61 -19.80
N ARG A 110 0.24 -19.09 -19.18
CA ARG A 110 -1.04 -19.18 -19.88
C ARG A 110 -1.57 -17.81 -20.25
N GLN A 111 -1.41 -16.86 -19.35
CA GLN A 111 -1.86 -15.51 -19.64
C GLN A 111 -1.03 -14.84 -20.72
N SER A 112 0.26 -15.04 -20.67
CA SER A 112 1.11 -14.38 -21.65
C SER A 112 0.94 -14.94 -23.04
N ARG A 113 0.46 -16.17 -23.20
CA ARG A 113 0.19 -16.67 -24.52
C ARG A 113 -1.05 -16.11 -25.15
N MET A 114 -1.89 -15.52 -24.37
CA MET A 114 -3.10 -15.03 -24.90
C MET A 114 -2.86 -13.90 -25.81
N PRO A 115 -2.38 -12.92 -25.57
CA PRO A 115 -2.29 -11.89 -26.39
C PRO A 115 -0.99 -11.82 -26.86
N SER A 116 -0.51 -12.14 -27.10
CA SER A 116 0.50 -11.90 -27.57
C SER A 116 1.54 -11.89 -27.04
N SER A 117 1.54 -12.15 -26.42
CA SER A 117 2.32 -12.16 -25.86
C SER A 117 3.35 -12.38 -26.12
N ALA A 118 3.48 -12.62 -26.39
CA ALA A 118 4.52 -12.81 -26.53
C ALA A 118 5.44 -12.70 -26.36
#